data_36848e70ce6eb25cd477d53996c686b0
#
_entry.id   36848e70ce6eb25cd477d53996c686b0
#
_cell.length_a   1.000
_cell.length_b   1.000
_cell.length_c   1.000
_cell.angle_alpha   90.00
_cell.angle_beta   90.00
_cell.angle_gamma   90.00
#
_symmetry.space_group_name_H-M   'P 1'
#
loop_
_entity.id
_entity.type
_entity.pdbx_description
1 polymer ?
#
loop_
_entity_poly.entity_id
_entity_poly.type
_entity_poly.pdbx_seq_one_letter_code
_entity_poly.pdbx_strand_id
1 'polypeptide(L)'
;MCERRIINNFFSALFHDLPEAVTRDIISPVKQATDDLPNIVKKIENEIVNKELVPLMEDFFVQEIIDFTSDEFSNRIKDANGNVVNVSWEELNEKYNEDKFFPIDGKLVRIADHLSALMEADISIKHGITSIHLQNGRDGLLYSYKEDEVVNGINVYNLFYDIVS
;
A
#
# COMPACT_ATOMS: atom_id res chain seq x y z
N MET A 1 -6.70 16.40 5.57
CA MET A 1 -6.58 15.88 4.20
C MET A 1 -7.71 16.42 3.35
N CYS A 2 -7.47 16.77 2.08
CA CYS A 2 -8.54 17.11 1.14
C CYS A 2 -9.42 15.89 0.84
N GLU A 3 -10.62 16.10 0.30
CA GLU A 3 -11.61 15.03 0.08
C GLU A 3 -11.09 13.97 -0.90
N ARG A 4 -10.53 14.40 -2.02
CA ARG A 4 -9.97 13.48 -3.03
C ARG A 4 -8.85 12.61 -2.45
N ARG A 5 -7.98 13.16 -1.58
CA ARG A 5 -6.93 12.39 -0.92
C ARG A 5 -7.49 11.29 -0.01
N ILE A 6 -8.57 11.56 0.72
CA ILE A 6 -9.24 10.56 1.56
C ILE A 6 -9.77 9.41 0.69
N ILE A 7 -10.47 9.75 -0.39
CA ILE A 7 -11.04 8.79 -1.34
C ILE A 7 -9.93 7.95 -1.99
N ASN A 8 -8.89 8.62 -2.48
CA ASN A 8 -7.77 7.94 -3.13
C ASN A 8 -7.04 7.00 -2.19
N ASN A 9 -6.79 7.41 -0.94
CA ASN A 9 -6.14 6.56 0.06
C ASN A 9 -6.98 5.32 0.39
N PHE A 10 -8.30 5.48 0.53
CA PHE A 10 -9.21 4.37 0.76
C PHE A 10 -9.16 3.35 -0.38
N PHE A 11 -9.31 3.80 -1.62
CA PHE A 11 -9.30 2.90 -2.76
C PHE A 11 -7.89 2.33 -3.05
N SER A 12 -6.82 3.10 -2.83
CA SER A 12 -5.46 2.57 -2.93
C SER A 12 -5.22 1.46 -1.90
N ALA A 13 -5.63 1.63 -0.64
CA ALA A 13 -5.52 0.58 0.38
C ALA A 13 -6.40 -0.64 0.07
N LEU A 14 -7.58 -0.43 -0.54
CA LEU A 14 -8.48 -1.53 -0.91
C LEU A 14 -7.98 -2.35 -2.11
N PHE A 15 -7.34 -1.70 -3.09
CA PHE A 15 -6.99 -2.31 -4.37
C PHE A 15 -5.49 -2.54 -4.57
N HIS A 16 -4.62 -2.17 -3.62
CA HIS A 16 -3.16 -2.24 -3.81
C HIS A 16 -2.69 -3.64 -4.28
N ASP A 17 -3.29 -4.71 -3.75
CA ASP A 17 -2.97 -6.09 -4.09
C ASP A 17 -3.83 -6.67 -5.23
N LEU A 18 -4.68 -5.87 -5.88
CA LEU A 18 -5.52 -6.35 -6.97
C LEU A 18 -4.73 -7.05 -8.09
N PRO A 19 -3.52 -6.59 -8.48
CA PRO A 19 -2.68 -7.30 -9.44
C PRO A 19 -2.34 -8.73 -9.03
N GLU A 20 -2.19 -8.99 -7.74
CA GLU A 20 -1.83 -10.32 -7.20
C GLU A 20 -2.96 -11.35 -7.36
N ALA A 21 -4.20 -10.91 -7.60
CA ALA A 21 -5.32 -11.80 -7.91
C ALA A 21 -5.07 -12.65 -9.18
N VAL A 22 -4.26 -12.14 -10.12
CA VAL A 22 -3.91 -12.83 -11.37
C VAL A 22 -2.47 -13.34 -11.41
N THR A 23 -1.53 -12.63 -10.75
CA THR A 23 -0.10 -13.00 -10.73
C THR A 23 0.25 -13.99 -9.61
N ARG A 24 -0.56 -14.06 -8.59
CA ARG A 24 -0.32 -14.63 -7.27
C ARG A 24 0.77 -13.86 -6.51
N ASP A 25 0.69 -13.86 -5.20
CA ASP A 25 1.70 -13.24 -4.33
C ASP A 25 3.05 -13.95 -4.47
N ILE A 26 4.08 -13.18 -4.79
CA ILE A 26 5.47 -13.60 -4.75
C ILE A 26 6.06 -13.08 -3.45
N ILE A 27 6.36 -13.99 -2.53
CA ILE A 27 6.86 -13.64 -1.19
C ILE A 27 8.10 -12.74 -1.26
N SER A 28 8.16 -11.73 -0.39
CA SER A 28 9.21 -10.70 -0.35
C SER A 28 10.66 -11.23 -0.39
N PRO A 29 11.03 -12.34 0.28
CA PRO A 29 12.39 -12.90 0.16
C PRO A 29 12.75 -13.35 -1.25
N VAL A 30 11.75 -13.79 -2.05
CA VAL A 30 11.97 -14.15 -3.46
C VAL A 30 12.08 -12.90 -4.31
N LYS A 31 11.19 -11.91 -4.11
CA LYS A 31 11.26 -10.61 -4.81
C LYS A 31 12.64 -9.94 -4.61
N GLN A 32 13.28 -10.12 -3.45
CA GLN A 32 14.58 -9.51 -3.10
C GLN A 32 15.80 -10.39 -3.36
N ALA A 33 15.63 -11.54 -4.01
CA ALA A 33 16.74 -12.49 -4.26
C ALA A 33 17.82 -11.93 -5.21
N THR A 34 17.47 -10.97 -6.08
CA THR A 34 18.41 -10.24 -6.94
C THR A 34 17.95 -8.79 -7.10
N ASP A 35 18.87 -7.87 -7.41
CA ASP A 35 18.57 -6.44 -7.56
C ASP A 35 17.57 -6.14 -8.71
N ASP A 36 17.57 -6.96 -9.76
CA ASP A 36 16.72 -6.76 -10.95
C ASP A 36 15.34 -7.39 -10.82
N LEU A 37 15.18 -8.39 -9.94
CA LEU A 37 13.94 -9.19 -9.87
C LEU A 37 12.70 -8.37 -9.53
N PRO A 38 12.73 -7.39 -8.59
CA PRO A 38 11.56 -6.56 -8.30
C PRO A 38 11.03 -5.84 -9.54
N ASN A 39 11.94 -5.30 -10.36
CA ASN A 39 11.57 -4.57 -11.58
C ASN A 39 10.99 -5.50 -12.65
N ILE A 40 11.51 -6.72 -12.76
CA ILE A 40 11.01 -7.75 -13.70
C ILE A 40 9.63 -8.21 -13.28
N VAL A 41 9.43 -8.50 -11.99
CA VAL A 41 8.13 -8.90 -11.42
C VAL A 41 7.09 -7.82 -11.69
N LYS A 42 7.41 -6.56 -11.36
CA LYS A 42 6.50 -5.43 -11.61
C LYS A 42 6.13 -5.26 -13.08
N LYS A 43 7.07 -5.51 -13.99
CA LYS A 43 6.79 -5.47 -15.43
C LYS A 43 5.80 -6.56 -15.85
N ILE A 44 6.00 -7.78 -15.34
CA ILE A 44 5.11 -8.92 -15.59
C ILE A 44 3.72 -8.66 -14.99
N GLU A 45 3.65 -8.15 -13.76
CA GLU A 45 2.39 -7.77 -13.09
C GLU A 45 1.61 -6.76 -13.94
N ASN A 46 2.26 -5.68 -14.40
CA ASN A 46 1.63 -4.69 -15.26
C ASN A 46 1.13 -5.27 -16.60
N GLU A 47 1.91 -6.15 -17.23
CA GLU A 47 1.50 -6.82 -18.47
C GLU A 47 0.27 -7.72 -18.27
N ILE A 48 0.24 -8.47 -17.16
CA ILE A 48 -0.88 -9.36 -16.82
C ILE A 48 -2.13 -8.55 -16.45
N VAL A 49 -1.99 -7.49 -15.64
CA VAL A 49 -3.10 -6.57 -15.32
C VAL A 49 -3.74 -6.03 -16.58
N ASN A 50 -2.92 -5.50 -17.51
CA ASN A 50 -3.43 -4.96 -18.77
C ASN A 50 -4.11 -6.02 -19.65
N LYS A 51 -3.66 -7.27 -19.61
CA LYS A 51 -4.18 -8.34 -20.44
C LYS A 51 -5.41 -9.03 -19.84
N GLU A 52 -5.43 -9.22 -18.53
CA GLU A 52 -6.41 -10.08 -17.85
C GLU A 52 -7.44 -9.27 -17.04
N LEU A 53 -7.05 -8.14 -16.41
CA LEU A 53 -7.96 -7.35 -15.58
C LEU A 53 -8.59 -6.17 -16.33
N VAL A 54 -7.80 -5.40 -17.05
CA VAL A 54 -8.31 -4.20 -17.77
C VAL A 54 -9.47 -4.54 -18.71
N PRO A 55 -9.48 -5.65 -19.48
CA PRO A 55 -10.61 -5.99 -20.33
C PRO A 55 -11.92 -6.34 -19.60
N LEU A 56 -11.85 -6.55 -18.29
CA LEU A 56 -13.02 -6.82 -17.45
C LEU A 56 -13.62 -5.57 -16.82
N MET A 57 -12.97 -4.41 -17.01
CA MET A 57 -13.36 -3.13 -16.42
C MET A 57 -14.04 -2.24 -17.44
N GLU A 58 -14.94 -1.39 -16.96
CA GLU A 58 -15.52 -0.32 -17.78
C GLU A 58 -14.48 0.79 -18.00
N ASP A 59 -14.39 1.31 -19.20
CA ASP A 59 -13.36 2.26 -19.64
C ASP A 59 -13.21 3.49 -18.72
N PHE A 60 -14.32 3.95 -18.11
CA PHE A 60 -14.33 5.19 -17.35
C PHE A 60 -13.56 5.11 -16.02
N PHE A 61 -13.30 3.93 -15.46
CA PHE A 61 -12.57 3.81 -14.21
C PHE A 61 -11.24 3.04 -14.30
N VAL A 62 -10.90 2.49 -15.47
CA VAL A 62 -9.64 1.76 -15.70
C VAL A 62 -8.43 2.57 -15.23
N GLN A 63 -8.38 3.87 -15.60
CA GLN A 63 -7.25 4.71 -15.23
C GLN A 63 -7.15 4.95 -13.72
N GLU A 64 -8.28 5.10 -13.03
CA GLU A 64 -8.27 5.25 -11.57
C GLU A 64 -7.79 3.99 -10.86
N ILE A 65 -8.22 2.80 -11.30
CA ILE A 65 -7.74 1.53 -10.75
C ILE A 65 -6.23 1.36 -10.97
N ILE A 66 -5.72 1.68 -12.16
CA ILE A 66 -4.28 1.67 -12.45
C ILE A 66 -3.55 2.66 -11.52
N ASP A 67 -4.09 3.85 -11.31
CA ASP A 67 -3.51 4.84 -10.42
C ASP A 67 -3.47 4.35 -8.95
N PHE A 68 -4.46 3.58 -8.51
CA PHE A 68 -4.51 3.03 -7.15
C PHE A 68 -3.57 1.86 -6.92
N THR A 69 -3.31 1.05 -7.95
CA THR A 69 -2.51 -0.18 -7.86
C THR A 69 -1.04 0.01 -8.25
N SER A 70 -0.70 1.09 -8.96
CA SER A 70 0.68 1.36 -9.38
C SER A 70 1.46 2.09 -8.29
N ASP A 71 2.69 1.62 -8.00
CA ASP A 71 3.58 2.23 -6.99
C ASP A 71 2.87 2.50 -5.65
N GLU A 72 2.11 1.53 -5.18
CA GLU A 72 1.12 1.59 -4.10
C GLU A 72 1.63 2.26 -2.81
N PHE A 73 2.92 2.09 -2.50
CA PHE A 73 3.54 2.65 -1.30
C PHE A 73 4.30 3.96 -1.51
N SER A 74 4.22 4.54 -2.70
CA SER A 74 4.82 5.84 -3.01
C SER A 74 3.81 6.97 -2.81
N ASN A 75 4.23 8.05 -2.13
CA ASN A 75 3.44 9.28 -2.10
C ASN A 75 3.49 9.93 -3.48
N ARG A 76 2.35 10.22 -4.07
CA ARG A 76 2.28 10.70 -5.45
C ARG A 76 1.13 11.64 -5.71
N ILE A 77 1.30 12.42 -6.76
CA ILE A 77 0.32 13.40 -7.25
C ILE A 77 0.21 13.29 -8.77
N LYS A 78 -0.82 13.93 -9.34
CA LYS A 78 -0.85 14.28 -10.77
C LYS A 78 -0.48 15.74 -10.97
N ASP A 79 0.49 16.00 -11.86
CA ASP A 79 0.86 17.35 -12.26
C ASP A 79 -0.22 18.00 -13.17
N ALA A 80 0.01 19.23 -13.59
CA ALA A 80 -0.90 19.96 -14.46
C ALA A 80 -1.12 19.30 -15.83
N ASN A 81 -0.24 18.40 -16.24
CA ASN A 81 -0.33 17.64 -17.49
C ASN A 81 -0.96 16.25 -17.29
N GLY A 82 -1.31 15.89 -16.04
CA GLY A 82 -1.85 14.59 -15.68
C GLY A 82 -0.79 13.51 -15.47
N ASN A 83 0.51 13.85 -15.47
CA ASN A 83 1.57 12.89 -15.21
C ASN A 83 1.65 12.57 -13.72
N VAL A 84 1.89 11.30 -13.39
CA VAL A 84 2.15 10.87 -12.01
C VAL A 84 3.55 11.28 -11.60
N VAL A 85 3.67 11.97 -10.46
CA VAL A 85 4.93 12.45 -9.89
C VAL A 85 5.03 12.01 -8.43
N ASN A 86 6.14 11.36 -8.08
CA ASN A 86 6.44 11.02 -6.71
C ASN A 86 6.91 12.26 -5.94
N VAL A 87 6.38 12.41 -4.72
CA VAL A 87 6.66 13.56 -3.85
C VAL A 87 7.01 13.08 -2.44
N SER A 88 7.65 13.93 -1.64
CA SER A 88 7.86 13.61 -0.24
C SER A 88 6.55 13.70 0.55
N TRP A 89 6.51 13.09 1.73
CA TRP A 89 5.34 13.16 2.61
C TRP A 89 5.06 14.60 3.07
N GLU A 90 6.12 15.37 3.31
CA GLU A 90 6.06 16.79 3.69
C GLU A 90 5.45 17.61 2.55
N GLU A 91 5.93 17.42 1.32
CA GLU A 91 5.39 18.12 0.14
C GLU A 91 3.92 17.77 -0.10
N LEU A 92 3.55 16.50 0.07
CA LEU A 92 2.17 16.05 -0.07
C LEU A 92 1.24 16.78 0.91
N ASN A 93 1.70 17.01 2.15
CA ASN A 93 0.92 17.71 3.17
C ASN A 93 0.89 19.22 2.99
N GLU A 94 2.03 19.82 2.64
CA GLU A 94 2.19 21.29 2.63
C GLU A 94 1.80 21.94 1.31
N LYS A 95 2.05 21.24 0.17
CA LYS A 95 1.92 21.85 -1.16
C LYS A 95 0.79 21.22 -2.00
N TYR A 96 0.53 19.92 -1.81
CA TYR A 96 -0.30 19.15 -2.74
C TYR A 96 -1.56 18.57 -2.11
N ASN A 97 -1.96 19.05 -0.93
CA ASN A 97 -3.17 18.59 -0.24
C ASN A 97 -4.44 19.30 -0.74
N GLU A 98 -4.64 19.30 -2.07
CA GLU A 98 -5.80 19.82 -2.76
C GLU A 98 -6.29 18.81 -3.81
N ASP A 99 -7.59 18.74 -4.05
CA ASP A 99 -8.24 17.75 -4.93
C ASP A 99 -7.69 17.76 -6.37
N LYS A 100 -7.31 18.94 -6.88
CA LYS A 100 -6.76 19.10 -8.23
C LYS A 100 -5.48 18.32 -8.51
N PHE A 101 -4.73 17.96 -7.46
CA PHE A 101 -3.49 17.21 -7.58
C PHE A 101 -3.68 15.70 -7.50
N PHE A 102 -4.92 15.22 -7.29
CA PHE A 102 -5.18 13.80 -7.15
C PHE A 102 -4.22 13.09 -6.17
N PRO A 103 -4.03 13.59 -4.96
CA PRO A 103 -2.98 13.09 -4.07
C PRO A 103 -3.27 11.69 -3.56
N ILE A 104 -2.23 10.86 -3.51
CA ILE A 104 -2.23 9.51 -2.94
C ILE A 104 -1.10 9.40 -1.93
N ASP A 105 -1.45 8.92 -0.75
CA ASP A 105 -0.56 8.82 0.41
C ASP A 105 -0.06 7.38 0.57
N GLY A 106 0.97 7.03 -0.18
CA GLY A 106 1.54 5.67 -0.15
C GLY A 106 2.06 5.26 1.23
N LYS A 107 2.46 6.23 2.07
CA LYS A 107 2.83 5.94 3.47
C LYS A 107 1.64 5.44 4.28
N LEU A 108 0.44 6.01 4.10
CA LEU A 108 -0.78 5.53 4.76
C LEU A 108 -1.24 4.18 4.21
N VAL A 109 -1.12 3.96 2.91
CA VAL A 109 -1.43 2.66 2.28
C VAL A 109 -0.54 1.58 2.89
N ARG A 110 0.76 1.81 3.03
CA ARG A 110 1.69 0.88 3.68
C ARG A 110 1.35 0.62 5.15
N ILE A 111 0.93 1.64 5.89
CA ILE A 111 0.51 1.48 7.29
C ILE A 111 -0.74 0.59 7.35
N ALA A 112 -1.70 0.78 6.45
CA ALA A 112 -2.91 -0.03 6.39
C ALA A 112 -2.59 -1.50 6.04
N ASP A 113 -1.71 -1.74 5.07
CA ASP A 113 -1.21 -3.07 4.71
C ASP A 113 -0.52 -3.76 5.90
N HIS A 114 0.44 -3.10 6.52
CA HIS A 114 1.12 -3.61 7.72
C HIS A 114 0.15 -3.91 8.87
N LEU A 115 -0.88 -3.07 9.07
CA LEU A 115 -1.89 -3.28 10.09
C LEU A 115 -2.75 -4.52 9.79
N SER A 116 -3.14 -4.72 8.54
CA SER A 116 -3.87 -5.91 8.08
C SER A 116 -3.06 -7.18 8.32
N ALA A 117 -1.79 -7.18 7.92
CA ALA A 117 -0.88 -8.30 8.13
C ALA A 117 -0.65 -8.60 9.61
N LEU A 118 -0.53 -7.56 10.47
CA LEU A 118 -0.42 -7.71 11.92
C LEU A 118 -1.66 -8.37 12.51
N MET A 119 -2.85 -7.91 12.12
CA MET A 119 -4.13 -8.47 12.59
C MET A 119 -4.28 -9.92 12.17
N GLU A 120 -3.97 -10.26 10.93
CA GLU A 120 -4.02 -11.64 10.43
C GLU A 120 -3.07 -12.55 11.22
N ALA A 121 -1.83 -12.12 11.44
CA ALA A 121 -0.84 -12.86 12.20
C ALA A 121 -1.29 -13.07 13.65
N ASP A 122 -1.76 -12.02 14.32
CA ASP A 122 -2.20 -12.07 15.72
C ASP A 122 -3.42 -12.97 15.92
N ILE A 123 -4.43 -12.83 15.05
CA ILE A 123 -5.63 -13.69 15.06
C ILE A 123 -5.24 -15.15 14.80
N SER A 124 -4.37 -15.42 13.85
CA SER A 124 -3.90 -16.77 13.55
C SER A 124 -3.20 -17.42 14.76
N ILE A 125 -2.34 -16.67 15.45
CA ILE A 125 -1.66 -17.11 16.68
C ILE A 125 -2.68 -17.38 17.78
N LYS A 126 -3.64 -16.47 18.01
CA LYS A 126 -4.73 -16.63 18.99
C LYS A 126 -5.60 -17.86 18.71
N HIS A 127 -5.70 -18.30 17.45
CA HIS A 127 -6.38 -19.53 17.04
C HIS A 127 -5.48 -20.78 17.05
N GLY A 128 -4.27 -20.69 17.59
CA GLY A 128 -3.40 -21.83 17.86
C GLY A 128 -2.43 -22.19 16.74
N ILE A 129 -2.23 -21.33 15.74
CA ILE A 129 -1.19 -21.51 14.75
C ILE A 129 0.16 -21.14 15.34
N THR A 130 1.03 -22.13 15.58
CA THR A 130 2.34 -21.96 16.23
C THR A 130 3.47 -22.03 15.24
N SER A 131 3.61 -21.01 14.37
CA SER A 131 4.76 -20.88 13.49
C SER A 131 5.71 -19.81 14.00
N ILE A 132 7.00 -20.17 14.14
CA ILE A 132 8.03 -19.18 14.53
C ILE A 132 8.14 -18.04 13.51
N HIS A 133 7.91 -18.33 12.24
CA HIS A 133 7.94 -17.32 11.19
C HIS A 133 6.76 -16.32 11.33
N LEU A 134 5.58 -16.82 11.69
CA LEU A 134 4.41 -15.99 11.92
C LEU A 134 4.60 -15.09 13.15
N GLN A 135 5.15 -15.64 14.25
CA GLN A 135 5.48 -14.87 15.45
C GLN A 135 6.51 -13.79 15.18
N ASN A 136 7.60 -14.13 14.48
CA ASN A 136 8.65 -13.18 14.11
C ASN A 136 8.09 -12.09 13.18
N GLY A 137 7.21 -12.43 12.25
CA GLY A 137 6.55 -11.47 11.36
C GLY A 137 5.67 -10.49 12.14
N ARG A 138 4.82 -11.01 13.04
CA ARG A 138 3.99 -10.20 13.94
C ARG A 138 4.83 -9.23 14.77
N ASP A 139 5.86 -9.73 15.44
CA ASP A 139 6.72 -8.91 16.29
C ASP A 139 7.52 -7.89 15.45
N GLY A 140 8.00 -8.28 14.28
CA GLY A 140 8.66 -7.37 13.33
C GLY A 140 7.76 -6.19 12.93
N LEU A 141 6.47 -6.43 12.68
CA LEU A 141 5.51 -5.37 12.37
C LEU A 141 5.28 -4.42 13.55
N LEU A 142 5.17 -4.94 14.78
CA LEU A 142 5.05 -4.13 15.99
C LEU A 142 6.26 -3.19 16.20
N TYR A 143 7.47 -3.65 15.85
CA TYR A 143 8.69 -2.84 15.97
C TYR A 143 9.01 -1.98 14.74
N SER A 144 8.17 -2.02 13.71
CA SER A 144 8.41 -1.25 12.47
C SER A 144 8.24 0.26 12.62
N TYR A 145 7.52 0.69 13.65
CA TYR A 145 7.18 2.09 13.89
C TYR A 145 7.75 2.58 15.22
N LYS A 146 8.19 3.85 15.26
CA LYS A 146 8.71 4.48 16.47
C LYS A 146 7.55 4.95 17.37
N GLU A 147 7.78 4.96 18.69
CA GLU A 147 6.79 5.41 19.68
C GLU A 147 6.22 6.82 19.45
N ASP A 148 7.02 7.71 18.85
CA ASP A 148 6.64 9.08 18.54
C ASP A 148 6.19 9.28 17.09
N GLU A 149 6.06 8.21 16.30
CA GLU A 149 5.68 8.32 14.88
C GLU A 149 4.21 8.66 14.72
N VAL A 150 3.97 9.88 14.26
CA VAL A 150 2.62 10.40 13.99
C VAL A 150 2.47 10.63 12.49
N VAL A 151 1.47 9.99 11.89
CA VAL A 151 1.11 10.14 10.47
C VAL A 151 -0.33 10.64 10.38
N ASN A 152 -0.52 11.83 9.82
CA ASN A 152 -1.83 12.48 9.68
C ASN A 152 -2.66 12.53 10.99
N GLY A 153 -1.99 12.76 12.12
CA GLY A 153 -2.61 12.86 13.44
C GLY A 153 -2.83 11.52 14.15
N ILE A 154 -2.46 10.40 13.54
CA ILE A 154 -2.55 9.06 14.14
C ILE A 154 -1.16 8.68 14.65
N ASN A 155 -1.03 8.38 15.95
CA ASN A 155 0.15 7.71 16.47
C ASN A 155 0.10 6.24 16.03
N VAL A 156 0.97 5.89 15.06
CA VAL A 156 0.95 4.58 14.40
C VAL A 156 1.38 3.47 15.36
N TYR A 157 2.39 3.74 16.20
CA TYR A 157 2.87 2.79 17.19
C TYR A 157 1.74 2.40 18.16
N ASN A 158 1.05 3.37 18.76
CA ASN A 158 -0.04 3.10 19.69
C ASN A 158 -1.18 2.34 19.00
N LEU A 159 -1.54 2.72 17.76
CA LEU A 159 -2.58 2.03 16.99
C LEU A 159 -2.27 0.53 16.84
N PHE A 160 -1.01 0.18 16.52
CA PHE A 160 -0.59 -1.21 16.34
C PHE A 160 -0.62 -2.00 17.66
N TYR A 161 -0.18 -1.39 18.75
CA TYR A 161 -0.22 -2.05 20.06
C TYR A 161 -1.64 -2.22 20.59
N ASP A 162 -2.51 -1.21 20.43
CA ASP A 162 -3.91 -1.27 20.93
C ASP A 162 -4.72 -2.38 20.23
N ILE A 163 -4.41 -2.67 18.97
CA ILE A 163 -5.14 -3.70 18.21
C ILE A 163 -4.80 -5.12 18.66
N VAL A 164 -3.57 -5.37 19.14
CA VAL A 164 -3.14 -6.72 19.54
C VAL A 164 -3.22 -6.94 21.06
N SER A 165 -3.55 -5.90 21.84
CA SER A 165 -3.76 -5.98 23.28
C SER A 165 -5.13 -6.58 23.55
#